data_7bd9467d5ac778e73d6a8c927f1e6ed4
#
_entry.id   7bd9467d5ac778e73d6a8c927f1e6ed4
#
_cell.length_a   1.000
_cell.length_b   1.000
_cell.length_c   1.000
_cell.angle_alpha   90.00
_cell.angle_beta   90.00
_cell.angle_gamma   90.00
#
_symmetry.space_group_name_H-M   'P 1'
#
loop_
_entity.id
_entity.type
_entity.pdbx_description
1 polymer ?
#
loop_
_entity_poly.entity_id
_entity_poly.type
_entity_poly.pdbx_seq_one_letter_code
_entity_poly.pdbx_strand_id
1 'polypeptide(L)'
;VYDDHFIDRYNDDNTYKHTVNGKDYFFWKETVHELDATIKNFTDSGAKVTLVIYSINTGMDGQWGSPYFLHYPSARLNNEQSEATLLALNTSVERSYDYVLALLEFVAERYSRDDNLYGQVETYIIGNEVDLSMTWNAMTDVNGEPISTTVYTDEYYRLLRLADLAVKKYKAQNKVLTSFSHYWTQSGTQLGLETSAHTYAPKLILDGLNTRSKAQGDFNWGIASHPYGYYLQYSDMLLQDTTTGVANGMTDNYET
;
A
#
# COMPACT_ATOMS: atom_id res chain seq x y z
N VAL A 1 1.06 3.71 8.29
CA VAL A 1 0.94 5.18 8.21
C VAL A 1 -0.26 5.50 7.37
N TYR A 2 -1.15 6.29 7.90
CA TYR A 2 -2.38 6.73 7.25
C TYR A 2 -2.16 8.16 6.78
N ASP A 3 -2.40 8.45 5.53
CA ASP A 3 -2.28 9.78 4.97
C ASP A 3 -3.25 10.78 5.65
N ASP A 4 -4.44 10.33 6.00
CA ASP A 4 -5.50 11.14 6.61
C ASP A 4 -5.12 11.71 7.98
N HIS A 5 -4.27 11.00 8.71
CA HIS A 5 -3.77 11.41 10.01
C HIS A 5 -2.38 12.02 9.95
N PHE A 6 -1.75 12.02 8.77
CA PHE A 6 -0.35 12.38 8.64
C PHE A 6 -0.12 13.68 7.88
N ILE A 7 -0.94 13.95 6.86
CA ILE A 7 -0.83 15.15 6.03
C ILE A 7 -1.89 16.18 6.42
N ASP A 8 -1.46 17.42 6.61
CA ASP A 8 -2.34 18.57 6.79
C ASP A 8 -2.26 19.52 5.59
N ARG A 9 -3.26 20.40 5.48
CA ARG A 9 -3.32 21.47 4.48
C ARG A 9 -2.68 22.74 4.93
N TYR A 10 -2.47 22.90 6.24
CA TYR A 10 -2.16 24.17 6.86
C TYR A 10 -0.78 24.17 7.49
N ASN A 11 -0.10 25.30 7.33
CA ASN A 11 1.12 25.59 8.06
C ASN A 11 0.74 26.27 9.39
N ASP A 12 0.82 25.54 10.48
CA ASP A 12 0.63 26.05 11.81
C ASP A 12 1.68 25.48 12.80
N ASP A 13 1.59 25.90 14.05
CA ASP A 13 2.52 25.46 15.09
C ASP A 13 2.43 23.95 15.41
N ASN A 14 1.37 23.28 14.96
CA ASN A 14 1.12 21.86 15.18
C ASN A 14 1.60 20.97 14.03
N THR A 15 2.24 21.54 13.00
CA THR A 15 2.70 20.79 11.84
C THR A 15 4.21 20.83 11.66
N TYR A 16 4.76 19.78 11.06
CA TYR A 16 6.07 19.78 10.45
C TYR A 16 5.97 20.18 8.98
N LYS A 17 6.82 21.09 8.57
CA LYS A 17 6.96 21.44 7.16
C LYS A 17 8.00 20.55 6.49
N HIS A 18 7.68 20.04 5.31
CA HIS A 18 8.58 19.33 4.42
C HIS A 18 8.46 19.90 3.00
N THR A 19 9.56 20.17 2.35
CA THR A 19 9.58 20.81 1.02
C THR A 19 10.02 19.82 -0.04
N VAL A 20 9.15 19.58 -1.03
CA VAL A 20 9.44 18.72 -2.18
C VAL A 20 9.22 19.50 -3.47
N ASN A 21 10.20 19.51 -4.36
CA ASN A 21 10.14 20.22 -5.65
C ASN A 21 9.74 21.71 -5.52
N GLY A 22 10.18 22.36 -4.42
CA GLY A 22 9.88 23.76 -4.15
C GLY A 22 8.48 24.06 -3.63
N LYS A 23 7.68 23.05 -3.34
CA LYS A 23 6.36 23.15 -2.70
C LYS A 23 6.44 22.66 -1.26
N ASP A 24 5.74 23.32 -0.35
CA ASP A 24 5.68 22.98 1.08
C ASP A 24 4.48 22.09 1.37
N TYR A 25 4.71 21.04 2.17
CA TYR A 25 3.73 20.09 2.66
C TYR A 25 3.82 20.02 4.18
N PHE A 26 2.69 19.71 4.85
CA PHE A 26 2.57 19.83 6.29
C PHE A 26 2.09 18.52 6.90
N PHE A 27 2.73 18.09 7.98
CA PHE A 27 2.47 16.82 8.65
C PHE A 27 2.19 17.05 10.13
N TRP A 28 1.13 16.44 10.65
CA TRP A 28 0.72 16.58 12.04
C TRP A 28 1.80 16.11 13.00
N LYS A 29 2.26 17.03 13.88
CA LYS A 29 3.32 16.72 14.86
C LYS A 29 2.93 15.62 15.82
N GLU A 30 1.68 15.60 16.29
CA GLU A 30 1.20 14.59 17.22
C GLU A 30 1.33 13.18 16.63
N THR A 31 0.76 12.96 15.44
CA THR A 31 0.84 11.66 14.73
C THR A 31 2.28 11.27 14.39
N VAL A 32 3.08 12.27 13.98
CA VAL A 32 4.51 12.03 13.68
C VAL A 32 5.28 11.61 14.94
N HIS A 33 5.02 12.24 16.10
CA HIS A 33 5.68 11.90 17.35
C HIS A 33 5.29 10.50 17.86
N GLU A 34 4.04 10.10 17.69
CA GLU A 34 3.59 8.74 18.02
C GLU A 34 4.31 7.70 17.17
N LEU A 35 4.43 7.98 15.88
CA LEU A 35 5.15 7.10 14.96
C LEU A 35 6.66 7.07 15.28
N ASP A 36 7.28 8.22 15.58
CA ASP A 36 8.67 8.32 16.03
C ASP A 36 8.93 7.43 17.26
N ALA A 37 8.10 7.58 18.28
CA ALA A 37 8.25 6.82 19.52
C ALA A 37 8.13 5.32 19.26
N THR A 38 7.18 4.92 18.43
CA THR A 38 6.95 3.52 18.08
C THR A 38 8.16 2.94 17.33
N ILE A 39 8.60 3.59 16.25
CA ILE A 39 9.73 3.12 15.44
C ILE A 39 11.02 3.11 16.27
N LYS A 40 11.25 4.15 17.04
CA LYS A 40 12.44 4.28 17.90
C LYS A 40 12.52 3.15 18.92
N ASN A 41 11.42 2.84 19.60
CA ASN A 41 11.37 1.76 20.60
C ASN A 41 11.73 0.40 19.98
N PHE A 42 11.17 0.09 18.80
CA PHE A 42 11.51 -1.16 18.10
C PHE A 42 12.98 -1.17 17.64
N THR A 43 13.45 -0.08 17.06
CA THR A 43 14.85 0.02 16.60
C THR A 43 15.83 -0.11 17.74
N ASP A 44 15.58 0.55 18.88
CA ASP A 44 16.44 0.47 20.07
C ASP A 44 16.45 -0.92 20.71
N SER A 45 15.38 -1.69 20.53
CA SER A 45 15.34 -3.10 20.94
C SER A 45 16.12 -4.04 19.98
N GLY A 46 16.66 -3.51 18.89
CA GLY A 46 17.37 -4.28 17.86
C GLY A 46 16.43 -4.90 16.80
N ALA A 47 15.16 -4.57 16.81
CA ALA A 47 14.22 -5.05 15.79
C ALA A 47 14.40 -4.29 14.46
N LYS A 48 14.20 -5.01 13.36
CA LYS A 48 14.07 -4.40 12.04
C LYS A 48 12.63 -3.95 11.84
N VAL A 49 12.44 -2.70 11.45
CA VAL A 49 11.13 -2.11 11.24
C VAL A 49 10.79 -2.09 9.76
N THR A 50 9.62 -2.62 9.44
CA THR A 50 8.98 -2.48 8.12
C THR A 50 7.75 -1.59 8.27
N LEU A 51 7.66 -0.56 7.45
CA LEU A 51 6.55 0.38 7.48
C LEU A 51 5.56 0.07 6.35
N VAL A 52 4.29 -0.16 6.71
CA VAL A 52 3.21 -0.31 5.73
C VAL A 52 2.58 1.05 5.48
N ILE A 53 2.56 1.48 4.21
CA ILE A 53 1.97 2.75 3.78
C ILE A 53 0.68 2.47 3.04
N TYR A 54 -0.44 2.96 3.58
CA TYR A 54 -1.76 2.84 2.99
C TYR A 54 -2.64 4.01 3.45
N SER A 55 -3.79 4.19 2.82
CA SER A 55 -4.77 5.19 3.19
C SER A 55 -6.00 4.55 3.81
N ILE A 56 -6.59 5.23 4.79
CA ILE A 56 -7.85 4.82 5.42
C ILE A 56 -8.95 5.80 5.01
N ASN A 57 -10.13 5.27 4.73
CA ASN A 57 -11.34 6.07 4.65
C ASN A 57 -11.88 6.32 6.06
N THR A 58 -11.77 7.55 6.51
CA THR A 58 -12.33 7.97 7.80
C THR A 58 -13.83 8.30 7.71
N GLY A 59 -14.45 8.07 6.55
CA GLY A 59 -15.88 8.36 6.32
C GLY A 59 -16.22 9.83 6.17
N MET A 60 -15.22 10.72 6.25
CA MET A 60 -15.46 12.16 6.28
C MET A 60 -14.42 12.90 5.44
N ASP A 61 -14.83 13.32 4.28
CA ASP A 61 -14.00 14.09 3.34
C ASP A 61 -13.30 15.25 4.02
N GLY A 62 -12.01 15.10 4.26
CA GLY A 62 -11.17 16.16 4.75
C GLY A 62 -11.41 16.60 6.20
N GLN A 63 -12.18 15.87 7.00
CA GLN A 63 -12.41 16.23 8.40
C GLN A 63 -11.14 16.15 9.25
N TRP A 64 -10.19 15.29 8.86
CA TRP A 64 -8.90 15.14 9.52
C TRP A 64 -7.75 15.81 8.77
N GLY A 65 -8.06 16.75 7.84
CA GLY A 65 -7.03 17.49 7.11
C GLY A 65 -6.55 16.84 5.82
N SER A 66 -6.74 15.54 5.64
CA SER A 66 -6.31 14.86 4.42
C SER A 66 -7.07 15.35 3.19
N PRO A 67 -6.36 15.71 2.13
CA PRO A 67 -7.01 16.14 0.89
C PRO A 67 -7.67 14.94 0.22
N TYR A 68 -8.99 14.94 0.12
CA TYR A 68 -9.78 13.86 -0.51
C TYR A 68 -9.33 13.50 -1.94
N PHE A 69 -8.63 14.40 -2.63
CA PHE A 69 -8.09 14.16 -3.96
C PHE A 69 -6.90 13.20 -3.99
N LEU A 70 -6.35 12.82 -2.83
CA LEU A 70 -5.31 11.78 -2.74
C LEU A 70 -5.80 10.41 -3.19
N HIS A 71 -7.10 10.21 -3.28
CA HIS A 71 -7.69 8.93 -3.62
C HIS A 71 -8.28 8.94 -5.04
N TYR A 72 -8.38 7.77 -5.65
CA TYR A 72 -9.12 7.61 -6.89
C TYR A 72 -10.62 7.83 -6.63
N PRO A 73 -11.34 8.56 -7.49
CA PRO A 73 -12.79 8.74 -7.33
C PRO A 73 -13.55 7.43 -7.27
N SER A 74 -13.16 6.44 -8.07
CA SER A 74 -13.73 5.08 -8.05
C SER A 74 -13.48 4.36 -6.74
N ALA A 75 -12.29 4.53 -6.14
CA ALA A 75 -11.97 3.95 -4.84
C ALA A 75 -12.92 4.46 -3.74
N ARG A 76 -13.24 5.75 -3.76
CA ARG A 76 -14.18 6.34 -2.80
C ARG A 76 -15.59 5.80 -2.96
N LEU A 77 -16.11 5.75 -4.20
CA LEU A 77 -17.43 5.21 -4.48
C LEU A 77 -17.57 3.76 -4.02
N ASN A 78 -16.57 2.93 -4.31
CA ASN A 78 -16.56 1.54 -3.87
C ASN A 78 -16.54 1.42 -2.36
N ASN A 79 -15.80 2.29 -1.69
CA ASN A 79 -15.69 2.28 -0.26
C ASN A 79 -17.00 2.65 0.44
N GLU A 80 -17.73 3.63 -0.08
CA GLU A 80 -19.06 3.99 0.41
C GLU A 80 -20.06 2.85 0.24
N GLN A 81 -19.90 2.02 -0.79
CA GLN A 81 -20.79 0.89 -1.09
C GLN A 81 -20.41 -0.41 -0.40
N SER A 82 -19.11 -0.63 -0.15
CA SER A 82 -18.56 -1.93 0.28
C SER A 82 -18.16 -1.99 1.75
N GLU A 83 -18.32 -0.93 2.51
CA GLU A 83 -17.78 -0.81 3.88
C GLU A 83 -16.24 -1.00 3.94
N ALA A 84 -15.56 -1.00 2.81
CA ALA A 84 -14.11 -1.10 2.76
C ALA A 84 -13.49 0.12 3.44
N THR A 85 -12.43 -0.10 4.19
CA THR A 85 -11.80 0.94 5.01
C THR A 85 -10.53 1.52 4.40
N LEU A 86 -9.97 0.88 3.37
CA LEU A 86 -8.73 1.31 2.74
C LEU A 86 -8.97 1.87 1.33
N LEU A 87 -8.23 2.92 1.02
CA LEU A 87 -8.30 3.64 -0.25
C LEU A 87 -6.97 3.56 -1.00
N ALA A 88 -7.03 3.38 -2.32
CA ALA A 88 -5.85 3.42 -3.17
C ALA A 88 -5.34 4.86 -3.36
N LEU A 89 -4.05 5.08 -3.18
CA LEU A 89 -3.41 6.38 -3.42
C LEU A 89 -3.36 6.69 -4.91
N ASN A 90 -3.83 7.88 -5.28
CA ASN A 90 -3.95 8.31 -6.67
C ASN A 90 -2.65 8.96 -7.17
N THR A 91 -1.98 8.31 -8.11
CA THR A 91 -0.79 8.83 -8.80
C THR A 91 -1.07 9.32 -10.22
N SER A 92 -2.33 9.32 -10.66
CA SER A 92 -2.72 9.73 -12.01
C SER A 92 -2.97 11.23 -12.16
N VAL A 93 -3.19 11.93 -11.03
CA VAL A 93 -3.46 13.37 -10.99
C VAL A 93 -2.25 14.08 -10.38
N GLU A 94 -1.72 15.10 -11.05
CA GLU A 94 -0.51 15.82 -10.62
C GLU A 94 -0.55 16.25 -9.15
N ARG A 95 -1.65 16.85 -8.73
CA ARG A 95 -1.79 17.32 -7.35
C ARG A 95 -1.72 16.18 -6.33
N SER A 96 -2.38 15.07 -6.60
CA SER A 96 -2.34 13.88 -5.74
C SER A 96 -0.94 13.26 -5.75
N TYR A 97 -0.35 13.13 -6.93
CA TYR A 97 1.01 12.65 -7.10
C TYR A 97 2.00 13.43 -6.24
N ASP A 98 1.93 14.76 -6.25
CA ASP A 98 2.80 15.63 -5.45
C ASP A 98 2.66 15.36 -3.95
N TYR A 99 1.44 15.18 -3.45
CA TYR A 99 1.20 14.85 -2.03
C TYR A 99 1.67 13.44 -1.66
N VAL A 100 1.41 12.45 -2.53
CA VAL A 100 1.89 11.08 -2.31
C VAL A 100 3.42 11.04 -2.29
N LEU A 101 4.07 11.77 -3.21
CA LEU A 101 5.53 11.93 -3.22
C LEU A 101 6.02 12.57 -1.92
N ALA A 102 5.36 13.64 -1.47
CA ALA A 102 5.75 14.33 -0.23
C ALA A 102 5.63 13.43 0.99
N LEU A 103 4.57 12.61 1.09
CA LEU A 103 4.42 11.62 2.15
C LEU A 103 5.56 10.61 2.14
N LEU A 104 5.84 10.02 0.98
CA LEU A 104 6.89 9.01 0.84
C LEU A 104 8.27 9.57 1.14
N GLU A 105 8.59 10.78 0.65
CA GLU A 105 9.87 11.44 0.93
C GLU A 105 9.99 11.84 2.40
N PHE A 106 8.93 12.35 3.03
CA PHE A 106 8.96 12.74 4.44
C PHE A 106 9.27 11.56 5.35
N VAL A 107 8.56 10.44 5.19
CA VAL A 107 8.82 9.24 6.01
C VAL A 107 10.19 8.64 5.73
N ALA A 108 10.62 8.63 4.47
CA ALA A 108 11.93 8.12 4.09
C ALA A 108 13.07 8.97 4.66
N GLU A 109 13.00 10.30 4.55
CA GLU A 109 14.00 11.21 5.12
C GLU A 109 14.10 11.02 6.62
N ARG A 110 12.95 10.99 7.30
CA ARG A 110 12.90 10.94 8.75
C ARG A 110 13.47 9.65 9.33
N TYR A 111 13.13 8.51 8.73
CA TYR A 111 13.48 7.19 9.26
C TYR A 111 14.65 6.50 8.56
N SER A 112 15.36 7.20 7.67
CA SER A 112 16.60 6.69 7.06
C SER A 112 17.86 7.36 7.62
N ARG A 113 17.74 8.14 8.69
CA ARG A 113 18.82 8.90 9.31
C ARG A 113 19.83 7.96 9.97
N ASP A 114 21.11 8.22 9.76
CA ASP A 114 22.19 7.42 10.38
C ASP A 114 22.33 7.68 11.89
N ASP A 115 21.84 8.83 12.40
CA ASP A 115 21.88 9.17 13.82
C ASP A 115 20.82 8.45 14.68
N ASN A 116 19.95 7.68 14.06
CA ASN A 116 18.86 6.96 14.74
C ASN A 116 17.96 7.84 15.63
N LEU A 117 17.84 9.14 15.32
CA LEU A 117 17.10 10.09 16.18
C LEU A 117 15.62 9.71 16.36
N TYR A 118 14.98 9.21 15.30
CA TYR A 118 13.57 8.82 15.28
C TYR A 118 13.36 7.31 15.08
N GLY A 119 14.43 6.51 15.19
CA GLY A 119 14.45 5.12 14.78
C GLY A 119 14.75 4.96 13.30
N GLN A 120 14.74 3.71 12.83
CA GLN A 120 15.10 3.37 11.43
C GLN A 120 14.08 2.46 10.78
N VAL A 121 13.78 2.74 9.51
CA VAL A 121 12.97 1.90 8.63
C VAL A 121 13.81 1.54 7.41
N GLU A 122 13.94 0.24 7.14
CA GLU A 122 14.72 -0.27 6.01
C GLU A 122 13.82 -0.74 4.86
N THR A 123 12.54 -1.02 5.15
CA THR A 123 11.61 -1.62 4.22
C THR A 123 10.24 -0.93 4.29
N TYR A 124 9.67 -0.67 3.12
CA TYR A 124 8.39 0.01 2.95
C TYR A 124 7.46 -0.89 2.14
N ILE A 125 6.34 -1.30 2.71
CA ILE A 125 5.27 -2.02 2.01
C ILE A 125 4.27 -0.99 1.50
N ILE A 126 3.98 -1.01 0.22
CA ILE A 126 3.12 -0.04 -0.45
C ILE A 126 1.75 -0.64 -0.71
N GLY A 127 0.78 -0.20 0.08
CA GLY A 127 -0.56 -0.78 0.11
C GLY A 127 -0.65 -2.00 1.01
N ASN A 128 -1.84 -2.55 1.13
CA ASN A 128 -2.10 -3.79 1.84
C ASN A 128 -3.02 -4.65 0.98
N GLU A 129 -2.62 -5.90 0.70
CA GLU A 129 -3.38 -6.87 -0.11
C GLU A 129 -3.99 -6.22 -1.35
N VAL A 130 -3.13 -5.66 -2.19
CA VAL A 130 -3.52 -4.83 -3.33
C VAL A 130 -4.30 -5.57 -4.42
N ASP A 131 -4.45 -6.87 -4.29
CA ASP A 131 -5.31 -7.73 -5.11
C ASP A 131 -6.77 -7.75 -4.67
N LEU A 132 -7.10 -7.18 -3.49
CA LEU A 132 -8.44 -7.13 -2.92
C LEU A 132 -9.00 -5.70 -2.91
N SER A 133 -10.22 -5.50 -3.42
CA SER A 133 -10.87 -4.18 -3.41
C SER A 133 -11.23 -3.70 -1.99
N MET A 134 -11.34 -4.59 -1.02
CA MET A 134 -11.59 -4.24 0.39
C MET A 134 -10.39 -3.51 1.03
N THR A 135 -9.19 -3.86 0.59
CA THR A 135 -7.94 -3.39 1.19
C THR A 135 -7.11 -2.53 0.22
N TRP A 136 -7.58 -2.40 -1.03
CA TRP A 136 -7.01 -1.51 -2.04
C TRP A 136 -8.02 -1.29 -3.18
N ASN A 137 -8.91 -0.38 -3.04
CA ASN A 137 -10.18 -0.33 -3.76
C ASN A 137 -10.22 0.48 -5.06
N ALA A 138 -9.15 0.53 -5.86
CA ALA A 138 -9.13 1.20 -7.17
C ALA A 138 -9.36 0.22 -8.35
N MET A 139 -10.21 -0.78 -8.18
CA MET A 139 -10.39 -1.87 -9.16
C MET A 139 -11.60 -1.67 -10.08
N THR A 140 -12.32 -0.57 -9.92
CA THR A 140 -13.47 -0.24 -10.76
C THR A 140 -13.34 1.16 -11.35
N ASP A 141 -14.07 1.43 -12.41
CA ASP A 141 -14.21 2.77 -12.97
C ASP A 141 -15.21 3.62 -12.16
N VAL A 142 -15.47 4.83 -12.61
CA VAL A 142 -16.41 5.77 -11.95
C VAL A 142 -17.86 5.31 -11.97
N ASN A 143 -18.21 4.31 -12.78
CA ASN A 143 -19.54 3.72 -12.87
C ASN A 143 -19.67 2.45 -12.03
N GLY A 144 -18.60 2.04 -11.35
CA GLY A 144 -18.54 0.80 -10.58
C GLY A 144 -18.21 -0.45 -11.40
N GLU A 145 -17.87 -0.28 -12.71
CA GLU A 145 -17.51 -1.41 -13.56
C GLU A 145 -16.03 -1.81 -13.37
N PRO A 146 -15.72 -3.11 -13.32
CA PRO A 146 -14.36 -3.57 -13.14
C PRO A 146 -13.42 -3.10 -14.26
N ILE A 147 -12.28 -2.50 -13.89
CA ILE A 147 -11.21 -2.21 -14.84
C ILE A 147 -10.38 -3.46 -15.13
N SER A 148 -9.68 -3.49 -16.26
CA SER A 148 -8.83 -4.61 -16.57
C SER A 148 -7.63 -4.70 -15.62
N THR A 149 -7.17 -5.92 -15.31
CA THR A 149 -5.94 -6.14 -14.53
C THR A 149 -4.74 -5.39 -15.10
N THR A 150 -4.67 -5.25 -16.44
CA THR A 150 -3.60 -4.50 -17.10
C THR A 150 -3.61 -3.03 -16.69
N VAL A 151 -4.76 -2.36 -16.79
CA VAL A 151 -4.90 -0.94 -16.41
C VAL A 151 -4.63 -0.77 -14.93
N TYR A 152 -5.20 -1.63 -14.08
CA TYR A 152 -4.96 -1.62 -12.65
C TYR A 152 -3.46 -1.77 -12.30
N THR A 153 -2.79 -2.73 -12.96
CA THR A 153 -1.35 -2.96 -12.74
C THR A 153 -0.51 -1.77 -13.20
N ASP A 154 -0.90 -1.07 -14.27
CA ASP A 154 -0.20 0.16 -14.71
C ASP A 154 -0.26 1.25 -13.65
N GLU A 155 -1.43 1.47 -13.06
CA GLU A 155 -1.62 2.48 -12.02
C GLU A 155 -0.83 2.12 -10.74
N TYR A 156 -0.95 0.89 -10.29
CA TYR A 156 -0.23 0.43 -9.10
C TYR A 156 1.30 0.42 -9.30
N TYR A 157 1.76 0.06 -10.49
CA TYR A 157 3.18 0.12 -10.85
C TYR A 157 3.76 1.53 -10.71
N ARG A 158 3.02 2.56 -11.14
CA ARG A 158 3.45 3.96 -10.97
C ARG A 158 3.68 4.30 -9.51
N LEU A 159 2.75 3.91 -8.64
CA LEU A 159 2.89 4.13 -7.19
C LEU A 159 4.09 3.39 -6.62
N LEU A 160 4.25 2.12 -6.97
CA LEU A 160 5.37 1.30 -6.49
C LEU A 160 6.73 1.88 -6.95
N ARG A 161 6.79 2.35 -8.21
CA ARG A 161 7.99 2.99 -8.76
C ARG A 161 8.28 4.34 -8.11
N LEU A 162 7.23 5.14 -7.86
CA LEU A 162 7.35 6.40 -7.14
C LEU A 162 7.91 6.18 -5.74
N ALA A 163 7.39 5.19 -5.03
CA ALA A 163 7.87 4.82 -3.70
C ALA A 163 9.34 4.39 -3.71
N ASP A 164 9.74 3.56 -4.68
CA ASP A 164 11.15 3.15 -4.83
C ASP A 164 12.09 4.36 -5.00
N LEU A 165 11.71 5.29 -5.86
CA LEU A 165 12.51 6.49 -6.10
C LEU A 165 12.57 7.39 -4.86
N ALA A 166 11.44 7.59 -4.19
CA ALA A 166 11.34 8.42 -2.99
C ALA A 166 12.18 7.86 -1.84
N VAL A 167 12.06 6.56 -1.53
CA VAL A 167 12.76 5.98 -0.38
C VAL A 167 14.26 5.82 -0.63
N LYS A 168 14.66 5.53 -1.87
CA LYS A 168 16.08 5.39 -2.24
C LYS A 168 16.80 6.74 -2.39
N LYS A 169 16.07 7.83 -2.54
CA LYS A 169 16.65 9.18 -2.51
C LYS A 169 17.42 9.45 -1.20
N TYR A 170 16.93 8.90 -0.08
CA TYR A 170 17.52 9.12 1.24
C TYR A 170 18.44 7.99 1.69
N LYS A 171 18.15 6.76 1.28
CA LYS A 171 19.02 5.61 1.57
C LYS A 171 18.89 4.56 0.47
N ALA A 172 19.96 4.36 -0.30
CA ALA A 172 19.98 3.49 -1.47
C ALA A 172 19.66 2.02 -1.15
N GLN A 173 19.87 1.57 0.09
CA GLN A 173 19.59 0.22 0.56
C GLN A 173 18.13 0.00 0.94
N ASN A 174 17.32 1.06 1.07
CA ASN A 174 15.90 0.95 1.37
C ASN A 174 15.19 0.11 0.30
N LYS A 175 14.21 -0.66 0.75
CA LYS A 175 13.45 -1.59 -0.10
C LYS A 175 11.99 -1.19 -0.14
N VAL A 176 11.36 -1.42 -1.29
CA VAL A 176 9.92 -1.37 -1.43
C VAL A 176 9.36 -2.76 -1.72
N LEU A 177 8.24 -3.09 -1.10
CA LEU A 177 7.53 -4.33 -1.31
C LEU A 177 6.09 -4.02 -1.74
N THR A 178 5.55 -4.85 -2.61
CA THR A 178 4.09 -4.97 -2.79
C THR A 178 3.52 -5.95 -1.78
N SER A 179 2.23 -5.85 -1.45
CA SER A 179 1.56 -6.78 -0.54
C SER A 179 0.42 -7.48 -1.24
N PHE A 180 0.35 -8.79 -1.09
CA PHE A 180 -0.72 -9.63 -1.64
C PHE A 180 -1.38 -10.47 -0.55
N SER A 181 -2.67 -10.76 -0.77
CA SER A 181 -3.43 -11.72 0.02
C SER A 181 -2.92 -13.16 -0.19
N HIS A 182 -3.64 -14.11 0.38
CA HIS A 182 -3.32 -15.53 0.28
C HIS A 182 -3.74 -16.19 -1.05
N TYR A 183 -4.47 -15.49 -1.91
CA TYR A 183 -4.80 -15.96 -3.26
C TYR A 183 -3.56 -16.00 -4.15
N TRP A 184 -3.62 -16.76 -5.26
CA TRP A 184 -2.48 -16.85 -6.18
C TRP A 184 -2.89 -16.82 -7.65
N THR A 185 -3.25 -17.99 -8.22
CA THR A 185 -3.61 -18.11 -9.65
C THR A 185 -5.05 -17.73 -9.95
N GLN A 186 -5.91 -17.72 -8.94
CA GLN A 186 -7.30 -17.34 -9.01
C GLN A 186 -7.56 -16.21 -8.02
N SER A 187 -8.51 -15.35 -8.35
CA SER A 187 -8.95 -14.30 -7.42
C SER A 187 -10.00 -14.83 -6.43
N GLY A 188 -10.18 -14.15 -5.31
CA GLY A 188 -11.25 -14.46 -4.38
C GLY A 188 -12.64 -14.46 -5.02
N THR A 189 -12.89 -13.55 -5.98
CA THR A 189 -14.12 -13.50 -6.75
C THR A 189 -14.31 -14.74 -7.63
N GLN A 190 -13.26 -15.20 -8.31
CA GLN A 190 -13.30 -16.42 -9.13
C GLN A 190 -13.55 -17.68 -8.30
N LEU A 191 -13.05 -17.70 -7.07
CA LEU A 191 -13.26 -18.80 -6.12
C LEU A 191 -14.61 -18.73 -5.40
N GLY A 192 -15.38 -17.66 -5.61
CA GLY A 192 -16.67 -17.45 -4.93
C GLY A 192 -16.54 -17.13 -3.43
N LEU A 193 -15.34 -16.75 -2.97
CA LEU A 193 -15.04 -16.42 -1.58
C LEU A 193 -15.27 -14.94 -1.29
N GLU A 194 -15.11 -14.11 -2.32
CA GLU A 194 -15.35 -12.67 -2.28
C GLU A 194 -16.54 -12.33 -3.16
N THR A 195 -17.72 -12.25 -2.58
CA THR A 195 -18.99 -12.04 -3.33
C THR A 195 -19.39 -10.59 -3.44
N SER A 196 -18.95 -9.75 -2.52
CA SER A 196 -19.30 -8.30 -2.47
C SER A 196 -18.17 -7.41 -2.97
N ALA A 197 -16.97 -7.95 -3.19
CA ALA A 197 -15.79 -7.21 -3.58
C ALA A 197 -15.26 -7.69 -4.94
N HIS A 198 -14.66 -6.79 -5.71
CA HIS A 198 -13.91 -7.16 -6.90
C HIS A 198 -12.46 -7.49 -6.52
N THR A 199 -11.91 -8.56 -7.10
CA THR A 199 -10.54 -9.02 -6.78
C THR A 199 -9.82 -9.48 -8.04
N TYR A 200 -8.48 -9.38 -8.03
CA TYR A 200 -7.62 -9.91 -9.08
C TYR A 200 -6.79 -11.08 -8.55
N ALA A 201 -6.39 -11.98 -9.44
CA ALA A 201 -5.40 -13.00 -9.08
C ALA A 201 -4.03 -12.35 -8.86
N PRO A 202 -3.40 -12.50 -7.67
CA PRO A 202 -2.09 -11.91 -7.36
C PRO A 202 -1.03 -12.19 -8.42
N LYS A 203 -1.01 -13.41 -8.97
CA LYS A 203 -0.06 -13.79 -10.01
C LYS A 203 -0.14 -12.89 -11.26
N LEU A 204 -1.33 -12.48 -11.67
CA LEU A 204 -1.51 -11.60 -12.83
C LEU A 204 -0.93 -10.21 -12.59
N ILE A 205 -1.17 -9.66 -11.40
CA ILE A 205 -0.58 -8.37 -11.00
C ILE A 205 0.95 -8.51 -10.93
N LEU A 206 1.45 -9.57 -10.29
CA LEU A 206 2.88 -9.82 -10.13
C LEU A 206 3.61 -9.94 -11.48
N ASP A 207 3.06 -10.74 -12.40
CA ASP A 207 3.63 -10.90 -13.75
C ASP A 207 3.64 -9.55 -14.50
N GLY A 208 2.58 -8.78 -14.34
CA GLY A 208 2.46 -7.44 -14.91
C GLY A 208 3.47 -6.45 -14.32
N LEU A 209 3.66 -6.43 -13.01
CA LEU A 209 4.66 -5.60 -12.33
C LEU A 209 6.09 -5.98 -12.78
N ASN A 210 6.39 -7.27 -12.82
CA ASN A 210 7.70 -7.77 -13.25
C ASN A 210 8.01 -7.39 -14.71
N THR A 211 7.03 -7.51 -15.60
CA THR A 211 7.18 -7.12 -17.00
C THR A 211 7.51 -5.64 -17.14
N ARG A 212 6.78 -4.76 -16.43
CA ARG A 212 6.98 -3.32 -16.45
C ARG A 212 8.30 -2.92 -15.83
N SER A 213 8.64 -3.53 -14.69
CA SER A 213 9.91 -3.29 -14.00
C SER A 213 11.09 -3.58 -14.93
N LYS A 214 11.13 -4.73 -15.57
CA LYS A 214 12.19 -5.10 -16.52
C LYS A 214 12.27 -4.16 -17.72
N ALA A 215 11.13 -3.69 -18.21
CA ALA A 215 11.09 -2.77 -19.33
C ALA A 215 11.60 -1.35 -18.97
N GLN A 216 11.55 -0.96 -17.69
CA GLN A 216 11.84 0.38 -17.20
C GLN A 216 13.01 0.47 -16.22
N GLY A 217 13.97 -0.42 -16.31
CA GLY A 217 15.24 -0.37 -15.58
C GLY A 217 15.34 -1.32 -14.40
N ASP A 218 14.39 -2.24 -14.24
CA ASP A 218 14.43 -3.38 -13.31
C ASP A 218 14.87 -3.00 -11.89
N PHE A 219 14.11 -2.13 -11.24
CA PHE A 219 14.40 -1.75 -9.87
C PHE A 219 14.13 -2.89 -8.88
N ASN A 220 14.93 -2.94 -7.81
CA ASN A 220 14.87 -4.00 -6.82
C ASN A 220 13.68 -3.82 -5.87
N TRP A 221 12.54 -4.38 -6.21
CA TRP A 221 11.34 -4.48 -5.38
C TRP A 221 11.09 -5.91 -4.93
N GLY A 222 10.22 -6.11 -3.96
CA GLY A 222 9.91 -7.43 -3.42
C GLY A 222 8.43 -7.62 -3.11
N ILE A 223 8.12 -8.74 -2.47
CA ILE A 223 6.76 -9.15 -2.14
C ILE A 223 6.64 -9.37 -0.63
N ALA A 224 5.59 -8.83 -0.04
CA ALA A 224 5.08 -9.16 1.28
C ALA A 224 3.79 -9.99 1.07
N SER A 225 3.90 -11.28 1.10
CA SER A 225 2.75 -12.19 0.95
C SER A 225 2.12 -12.47 2.31
N HIS A 226 0.78 -12.62 2.32
CA HIS A 226 0.01 -13.05 3.48
C HIS A 226 -0.44 -14.50 3.28
N PRO A 227 0.37 -15.49 3.62
CA PRO A 227 0.13 -16.90 3.29
C PRO A 227 -0.82 -17.53 4.30
N TYR A 228 -2.06 -17.08 4.33
CA TYR A 228 -3.11 -17.73 5.13
C TYR A 228 -3.58 -19.02 4.45
N GLY A 229 -3.95 -20.01 5.28
CA GLY A 229 -4.63 -21.19 4.79
C GLY A 229 -6.01 -20.86 4.20
N TYR A 230 -6.53 -21.74 3.35
CA TYR A 230 -7.84 -21.59 2.72
C TYR A 230 -8.95 -21.18 3.70
N TYR A 231 -8.96 -21.82 4.87
CA TYR A 231 -9.75 -21.36 6.00
C TYR A 231 -8.84 -20.57 6.92
N LEU A 232 -9.02 -19.27 7.04
CA LEU A 232 -8.25 -18.39 7.95
C LEU A 232 -8.17 -18.90 9.40
N GLN A 233 -9.07 -19.80 9.76
CA GLN A 233 -9.14 -20.43 11.09
C GLN A 233 -8.15 -21.56 11.29
N TYR A 234 -7.57 -22.12 10.23
CA TYR A 234 -6.64 -23.24 10.29
C TYR A 234 -5.26 -22.79 9.82
N SER A 235 -4.34 -22.70 10.76
CA SER A 235 -2.96 -22.33 10.51
C SER A 235 -2.11 -23.48 9.93
N ASP A 236 -2.68 -24.69 9.85
CA ASP A 236 -1.96 -25.86 9.38
C ASP A 236 -2.12 -26.02 7.86
N MET A 237 -1.09 -25.58 7.14
CA MET A 237 -1.03 -25.68 5.66
C MET A 237 -1.07 -27.12 5.16
N LEU A 238 -0.68 -28.09 5.99
CA LEU A 238 -0.69 -29.51 5.62
C LEU A 238 -2.10 -30.11 5.62
N LEU A 239 -3.07 -29.46 6.25
CA LEU A 239 -4.46 -29.88 6.27
C LEU A 239 -5.32 -29.29 5.15
N GLN A 240 -4.72 -28.57 4.20
CA GLN A 240 -5.46 -28.04 3.05
C GLN A 240 -6.07 -29.19 2.24
N ASP A 241 -7.38 -29.11 2.02
CA ASP A 241 -8.09 -30.09 1.23
C ASP A 241 -7.79 -29.92 -0.25
N THR A 242 -6.90 -30.75 -0.76
CA THR A 242 -6.55 -30.76 -2.19
C THR A 242 -7.64 -31.42 -3.06
N THR A 243 -8.68 -32.01 -2.47
CA THR A 243 -9.74 -32.70 -3.23
C THR A 243 -10.74 -31.74 -3.86
N THR A 244 -10.84 -30.51 -3.36
CA THR A 244 -11.80 -29.51 -3.85
C THR A 244 -11.33 -28.72 -5.08
N GLY A 245 -10.07 -28.87 -5.49
CA GLY A 245 -9.46 -28.12 -6.60
C GLY A 245 -9.20 -26.64 -6.29
N VAL A 246 -9.54 -26.17 -5.09
CA VAL A 246 -9.34 -24.78 -4.67
C VAL A 246 -7.88 -24.53 -4.29
N ALA A 247 -7.16 -25.55 -3.87
CA ALA A 247 -5.74 -25.50 -3.52
C ALA A 247 -4.87 -24.82 -4.59
N ASN A 248 -5.22 -24.97 -5.85
CA ASN A 248 -4.46 -24.41 -6.98
C ASN A 248 -4.50 -22.87 -7.05
N GLY A 249 -5.39 -22.22 -6.33
CA GLY A 249 -5.53 -20.77 -6.30
C GLY A 249 -4.78 -20.08 -5.16
N MET A 250 -4.24 -20.84 -4.21
CA MET A 250 -3.69 -20.30 -2.97
C MET A 250 -2.16 -20.29 -2.93
N THR A 251 -1.59 -19.35 -2.17
CA THR A 251 -0.13 -19.23 -2.01
C THR A 251 0.47 -20.28 -1.10
N ASP A 252 -0.35 -20.99 -0.33
CA ASP A 252 0.07 -22.05 0.58
C ASP A 252 0.19 -23.42 -0.11
N ASN A 253 -0.19 -23.52 -1.38
CA ASN A 253 -0.05 -24.73 -2.17
C ASN A 253 1.19 -24.66 -3.07
N TYR A 254 2.31 -25.18 -2.60
CA TYR A 254 3.60 -25.13 -3.30
C TYR A 254 3.72 -26.07 -4.50
N GLU A 255 2.79 -27.00 -4.67
CA GLU A 255 2.84 -28.00 -5.76
C GLU A 255 2.11 -27.54 -7.02
N THR A 256 1.53 -26.35 -7.01
CA THR A 256 0.82 -25.74 -8.13
C THR A 256 1.56 -24.49 -8.64
#